data_1b74a697c44a3681ef34a270a5433ad6
#
_entry.id   1b74a697c44a3681ef34a270a5433ad6
#
_cell.length_a   1.000
_cell.length_b   1.000
_cell.length_c   1.000
_cell.angle_alpha   90.00
_cell.angle_beta   90.00
_cell.angle_gamma   90.00
#
_symmetry.space_group_name_H-M   'P 1'
#
loop_
_entity.id
_entity.type
_entity.pdbx_description
1 polymer ?
#
loop_
_entity_poly.entity_id
_entity_poly.type
_entity_poly.pdbx_seq_one_letter_code
_entity_poly.pdbx_strand_id
1 'polypeptide(L)'
;MSPPSGRPFLQIPGPTLVPDRIVRAMAQPIIDHRGPRFEALVRECLDGLERIFQTDRGHVLLYPGSGTGAWEATIVNTLSPGDRVLACVNGFFSAGFARTAAAFGVELERLDLPYGAGVPAAEVQARLERDHAHDIRAVLVVHNETSTGVTSDVPAVRQALRRAGHPALLLVDTVSSLASIDFKFDAWGVDVALTGPQKGLMLPPGMAILAASERAIAASEKARCPRSYWDWQPVLERNRRGQYPYTPATMLLFGLREAIAILEEEGLTNVFARHARLAEACRRAVQAWGLALLCQNPAEFSNTLTAVVMPEGFDSDAFVAHVYRRLNLSLGVGLGDVKGRAFRIGHLGSLNELEMLGG
;
A
#
# COMPACT_ATOMS: atom_id res chain seq x y z
N MET A 1 38.24 4.79 -2.98
CA MET A 1 37.50 4.90 -4.26
C MET A 1 36.74 6.23 -4.23
N SER A 2 36.79 7.01 -5.28
CA SER A 2 35.96 8.22 -5.41
C SER A 2 34.49 7.81 -5.41
N PRO A 3 33.58 8.62 -4.83
CA PRO A 3 32.16 8.34 -4.89
C PRO A 3 31.68 8.30 -6.36
N PRO A 4 30.69 7.48 -6.70
CA PRO A 4 30.12 7.46 -8.04
C PRO A 4 29.60 8.85 -8.43
N SER A 5 29.82 9.26 -9.67
CA SER A 5 29.28 10.52 -10.19
C SER A 5 27.82 10.37 -10.61
N GLY A 6 27.09 11.49 -10.68
CA GLY A 6 25.70 11.54 -11.11
C GLY A 6 24.68 11.41 -9.96
N ARG A 7 23.39 11.47 -10.32
CA ARG A 7 22.30 11.29 -9.35
C ARG A 7 22.24 9.83 -8.89
N PRO A 8 21.97 9.57 -7.59
CA PRO A 8 21.63 8.23 -7.13
C PRO A 8 20.43 7.68 -7.90
N PHE A 9 20.54 6.45 -8.37
CA PHE A 9 19.45 5.79 -9.08
C PHE A 9 18.65 4.93 -8.10
N LEU A 10 17.35 5.22 -7.96
CA LEU A 10 16.51 4.63 -6.92
C LEU A 10 15.57 3.59 -7.52
N GLN A 11 15.90 2.31 -7.37
CA GLN A 11 15.07 1.17 -7.76
C GLN A 11 14.66 0.29 -6.57
N ILE A 12 14.47 0.89 -5.40
CA ILE A 12 13.84 0.20 -4.27
C ILE A 12 12.31 0.17 -4.46
N PRO A 13 11.59 -0.78 -3.85
CA PRO A 13 10.13 -0.83 -3.88
C PRO A 13 9.45 0.27 -3.05
N GLY A 14 9.95 1.48 -3.13
CA GLY A 14 9.54 2.66 -2.37
C GLY A 14 10.38 2.92 -1.10
N PRO A 15 10.54 4.22 -0.75
CA PRO A 15 10.01 5.40 -1.46
C PRO A 15 10.45 5.45 -2.91
N THR A 16 9.57 5.97 -3.78
CA THR A 16 9.86 6.15 -5.21
C THR A 16 10.55 7.48 -5.48
N LEU A 17 11.12 7.64 -6.68
CA LEU A 17 11.53 8.96 -7.14
C LEU A 17 10.33 9.90 -7.15
N VAL A 18 10.55 11.13 -6.69
CA VAL A 18 9.54 12.19 -6.70
C VAL A 18 9.75 13.01 -7.97
N PRO A 19 8.77 13.07 -8.90
CA PRO A 19 8.85 13.89 -10.10
C PRO A 19 9.11 15.37 -9.79
N ASP A 20 9.89 16.03 -10.63
CA ASP A 20 10.22 17.46 -10.47
C ASP A 20 8.97 18.36 -10.41
N ARG A 21 7.86 17.98 -11.09
CA ARG A 21 6.57 18.69 -11.02
C ARG A 21 6.02 18.68 -9.60
N ILE A 22 6.07 17.53 -8.93
CA ILE A 22 5.61 17.36 -7.55
C ILE A 22 6.52 18.16 -6.60
N VAL A 23 7.84 18.09 -6.78
CA VAL A 23 8.79 18.87 -5.97
C VAL A 23 8.50 20.37 -6.08
N ARG A 24 8.29 20.88 -7.31
CA ARG A 24 7.93 22.30 -7.53
C ARG A 24 6.58 22.64 -6.92
N ALA A 25 5.59 21.77 -7.01
CA ALA A 25 4.28 21.99 -6.40
C ALA A 25 4.37 22.10 -4.88
N MET A 26 5.24 21.33 -4.25
CA MET A 26 5.50 21.38 -2.82
C MET A 26 6.31 22.61 -2.39
N ALA A 27 7.13 23.19 -3.26
CA ALA A 27 7.98 24.34 -2.98
C ALA A 27 7.21 25.68 -3.09
N GLN A 28 6.00 25.74 -2.55
CA GLN A 28 5.16 26.96 -2.53
C GLN A 28 5.08 27.54 -1.12
N PRO A 29 4.83 28.87 -0.99
CA PRO A 29 4.56 29.46 0.31
C PRO A 29 3.37 28.78 1.02
N ILE A 30 3.49 28.63 2.33
CA ILE A 30 2.39 28.12 3.16
C ILE A 30 1.20 29.09 3.05
N ILE A 31 0.01 28.52 3.00
CA ILE A 31 -1.26 29.25 2.99
C ILE A 31 -2.00 29.05 4.31
N ASP A 32 -2.94 29.93 4.61
CA ASP A 32 -3.83 29.76 5.76
C ASP A 32 -4.64 28.47 5.63
N HIS A 33 -4.40 27.54 6.56
CA HIS A 33 -5.04 26.22 6.59
C HIS A 33 -6.53 26.24 7.03
N ARG A 34 -7.11 27.42 7.23
CA ARG A 34 -8.54 27.66 7.46
C ARG A 34 -9.15 28.60 6.41
N GLY A 35 -8.35 29.04 5.45
CA GLY A 35 -8.80 29.93 4.39
C GLY A 35 -9.37 29.20 3.17
N PRO A 36 -10.09 29.90 2.29
CA PRO A 36 -10.81 29.28 1.15
C PRO A 36 -9.88 28.59 0.14
N ARG A 37 -8.65 29.07 -0.02
CA ARG A 37 -7.65 28.42 -0.89
C ARG A 37 -7.26 27.05 -0.38
N PHE A 38 -7.14 26.88 0.94
CA PHE A 38 -6.84 25.60 1.56
C PHE A 38 -8.04 24.65 1.47
N GLU A 39 -9.26 25.16 1.69
CA GLU A 39 -10.48 24.35 1.55
C GLU A 39 -10.63 23.78 0.12
N ALA A 40 -10.34 24.60 -0.89
CA ALA A 40 -10.33 24.13 -2.29
C ALA A 40 -9.27 23.05 -2.52
N LEU A 41 -8.04 23.27 -2.04
CA LEU A 41 -6.94 22.28 -2.15
C LEU A 41 -7.32 20.93 -1.53
N VAL A 42 -7.92 20.92 -0.34
CA VAL A 42 -8.34 19.68 0.34
C VAL A 42 -9.41 18.96 -0.46
N ARG A 43 -10.42 19.68 -0.97
CA ARG A 43 -11.49 19.08 -1.80
C ARG A 43 -10.90 18.47 -3.07
N GLU A 44 -10.06 19.21 -3.81
CA GLU A 44 -9.37 18.68 -5.00
C GLU A 44 -8.60 17.40 -4.70
N CYS A 45 -7.90 17.33 -3.55
CA CYS A 45 -7.18 16.13 -3.14
C CYS A 45 -8.14 14.97 -2.80
N LEU A 46 -9.22 15.22 -2.07
CA LEU A 46 -10.19 14.19 -1.69
C LEU A 46 -10.90 13.63 -2.93
N ASP A 47 -11.44 14.50 -3.78
CA ASP A 47 -12.12 14.12 -5.02
C ASP A 47 -11.19 13.32 -5.94
N GLY A 48 -9.92 13.73 -6.03
CA GLY A 48 -8.91 13.01 -6.81
C GLY A 48 -8.59 11.64 -6.24
N LEU A 49 -8.48 11.51 -4.93
CA LEU A 49 -8.26 10.22 -4.28
C LEU A 49 -9.46 9.28 -4.41
N GLU A 50 -10.70 9.78 -4.38
CA GLU A 50 -11.88 8.98 -4.67
C GLU A 50 -11.76 8.31 -6.04
N ARG A 51 -11.32 9.07 -7.07
CA ARG A 51 -11.07 8.51 -8.41
C ARG A 51 -9.92 7.49 -8.42
N ILE A 52 -8.84 7.74 -7.65
CA ILE A 52 -7.71 6.80 -7.56
C ILE A 52 -8.10 5.48 -6.85
N PHE A 53 -8.92 5.55 -5.80
CA PHE A 53 -9.47 4.36 -5.15
C PHE A 53 -10.59 3.69 -5.97
N GLN A 54 -11.10 4.35 -7.00
CA GLN A 54 -12.26 3.93 -7.79
C GLN A 54 -13.48 3.72 -6.88
N THR A 55 -13.85 4.77 -6.15
CA THR A 55 -15.01 4.80 -5.26
C THR A 55 -15.88 6.03 -5.51
N ASP A 56 -17.20 5.80 -5.53
CA ASP A 56 -18.24 6.85 -5.54
C ASP A 56 -18.99 6.89 -4.20
N ARG A 57 -18.75 5.91 -3.32
CA ARG A 57 -19.52 5.71 -2.07
C ARG A 57 -18.63 5.62 -0.82
N GLY A 58 -17.34 5.44 -1.00
CA GLY A 58 -16.39 5.39 0.11
C GLY A 58 -16.01 6.78 0.60
N HIS A 59 -15.63 6.86 1.86
CA HIS A 59 -15.13 8.08 2.49
C HIS A 59 -13.61 8.08 2.51
N VAL A 60 -13.01 9.08 1.90
CA VAL A 60 -11.55 9.25 1.93
C VAL A 60 -11.13 10.04 3.16
N LEU A 61 -10.12 9.52 3.87
CA LEU A 61 -9.53 10.15 5.05
C LEU A 61 -8.03 10.36 4.84
N LEU A 62 -7.55 11.53 5.21
CA LEU A 62 -6.15 11.93 5.09
C LEU A 62 -5.60 12.35 6.45
N TYR A 63 -4.43 11.83 6.80
CA TYR A 63 -3.70 12.20 8.02
C TYR A 63 -2.24 12.51 7.71
N PRO A 64 -1.59 13.48 8.35
CA PRO A 64 -0.14 13.46 8.48
C PRO A 64 0.28 12.16 9.17
N GLY A 65 1.16 11.36 8.54
CA GLY A 65 1.47 10.04 9.09
C GLY A 65 2.25 9.15 8.11
N SER A 66 1.94 7.87 8.13
CA SER A 66 2.57 6.87 7.26
C SER A 66 1.59 5.74 6.93
N GLY A 67 1.95 4.85 6.00
CA GLY A 67 1.17 3.62 5.75
C GLY A 67 1.02 2.76 7.02
N THR A 68 2.05 2.71 7.88
CA THR A 68 1.95 2.05 9.19
C THR A 68 0.95 2.74 10.11
N GLY A 69 0.92 4.09 10.12
CA GLY A 69 -0.10 4.84 10.84
C GLY A 69 -1.50 4.61 10.29
N ALA A 70 -1.63 4.33 8.98
CA ALA A 70 -2.91 3.94 8.38
C ALA A 70 -3.39 2.56 8.86
N TRP A 71 -2.48 1.61 9.18
CA TRP A 71 -2.85 0.36 9.86
C TRP A 71 -3.49 0.65 11.22
N GLU A 72 -2.84 1.48 12.05
CA GLU A 72 -3.39 1.87 13.36
C GLU A 72 -4.75 2.55 13.20
N ALA A 73 -4.86 3.55 12.31
CA ALA A 73 -6.12 4.25 12.04
C ALA A 73 -7.24 3.28 11.62
N THR A 74 -6.92 2.26 10.82
CA THR A 74 -7.88 1.23 10.42
C THR A 74 -8.33 0.41 11.62
N ILE A 75 -7.39 -0.14 12.39
CA ILE A 75 -7.66 -1.03 13.52
C ILE A 75 -8.48 -0.31 14.61
N VAL A 76 -8.04 0.88 15.05
CA VAL A 76 -8.68 1.55 16.17
C VAL A 76 -10.08 2.09 15.86
N ASN A 77 -10.41 2.26 14.57
CA ASN A 77 -11.74 2.70 14.15
C ASN A 77 -12.68 1.56 13.76
N THR A 78 -12.19 0.34 13.53
CA THR A 78 -13.06 -0.76 13.07
C THR A 78 -13.20 -1.89 14.09
N LEU A 79 -12.34 -1.93 15.11
CA LEU A 79 -12.22 -3.03 16.05
C LEU A 79 -12.20 -2.56 17.52
N SER A 80 -12.41 -3.51 18.41
CA SER A 80 -12.35 -3.34 19.86
C SER A 80 -11.35 -4.33 20.46
N PRO A 81 -10.76 -4.04 21.62
CA PRO A 81 -9.97 -5.04 22.35
C PRO A 81 -10.81 -6.30 22.61
N GLY A 82 -10.23 -7.48 22.33
CA GLY A 82 -10.90 -8.78 22.40
C GLY A 82 -11.67 -9.19 21.13
N ASP A 83 -11.82 -8.31 20.14
CA ASP A 83 -12.32 -8.73 18.82
C ASP A 83 -11.33 -9.68 18.15
N ARG A 84 -11.84 -10.69 17.42
CA ARG A 84 -11.00 -11.61 16.65
C ARG A 84 -10.92 -11.18 15.18
N VAL A 85 -9.74 -11.32 14.58
CA VAL A 85 -9.53 -11.09 13.14
C VAL A 85 -8.83 -12.27 12.48
N LEU A 86 -9.19 -12.57 11.24
CA LEU A 86 -8.44 -13.48 10.38
C LEU A 86 -7.34 -12.69 9.67
N ALA A 87 -6.08 -12.90 10.06
CA ALA A 87 -4.92 -12.25 9.48
C ALA A 87 -4.24 -13.15 8.45
N CYS A 88 -4.31 -12.79 7.17
CA CYS A 88 -3.60 -13.50 6.10
C CYS A 88 -2.16 -13.00 6.05
N VAL A 89 -1.20 -13.87 6.40
CA VAL A 89 0.21 -13.51 6.57
C VAL A 89 1.06 -14.22 5.53
N ASN A 90 1.46 -13.50 4.49
CA ASN A 90 2.28 -14.01 3.38
C ASN A 90 3.58 -13.24 3.19
N GLY A 91 3.99 -12.43 4.18
CA GLY A 91 5.21 -11.68 4.16
C GLY A 91 5.40 -10.74 5.35
N PHE A 92 6.40 -9.87 5.22
CA PHE A 92 6.82 -8.97 6.31
C PHE A 92 5.75 -7.92 6.64
N PHE A 93 5.10 -7.34 5.60
CA PHE A 93 4.11 -6.26 5.79
C PHE A 93 2.78 -6.80 6.30
N SER A 94 2.33 -7.93 5.80
CA SER A 94 1.13 -8.61 6.32
C SER A 94 1.31 -9.06 7.77
N ALA A 95 2.50 -9.58 8.15
CA ALA A 95 2.84 -9.83 9.54
C ALA A 95 2.88 -8.53 10.38
N GLY A 96 3.32 -7.41 9.79
CA GLY A 96 3.32 -6.09 10.42
C GLY A 96 1.90 -5.60 10.72
N PHE A 97 1.01 -5.71 9.76
CA PHE A 97 -0.41 -5.33 9.92
C PHE A 97 -1.08 -6.16 11.02
N ALA A 98 -0.85 -7.49 11.02
CA ALA A 98 -1.34 -8.37 12.07
C ALA A 98 -0.79 -7.99 13.46
N ARG A 99 0.53 -7.72 13.58
CA ARG A 99 1.12 -7.26 14.85
C ARG A 99 0.53 -5.94 15.34
N THR A 100 0.20 -5.02 14.42
CA THR A 100 -0.46 -3.76 14.78
C THR A 100 -1.83 -4.03 15.40
N ALA A 101 -2.64 -4.93 14.83
CA ALA A 101 -3.91 -5.32 15.42
C ALA A 101 -3.74 -5.91 16.84
N ALA A 102 -2.79 -6.82 17.00
CA ALA A 102 -2.51 -7.41 18.32
C ALA A 102 -2.07 -6.38 19.36
N ALA A 103 -1.32 -5.34 18.97
CA ALA A 103 -0.89 -4.27 19.87
C ALA A 103 -2.06 -3.46 20.46
N PHE A 104 -3.22 -3.45 19.80
CA PHE A 104 -4.46 -2.86 20.28
C PHE A 104 -5.40 -3.86 21.00
N GLY A 105 -4.88 -5.04 21.35
CA GLY A 105 -5.64 -6.05 22.10
C GLY A 105 -6.60 -6.88 21.24
N VAL A 106 -6.43 -6.87 19.92
CA VAL A 106 -7.20 -7.70 18.97
C VAL A 106 -6.63 -9.12 18.94
N GLU A 107 -7.48 -10.13 19.02
CA GLU A 107 -7.11 -11.53 18.91
C GLU A 107 -6.84 -11.92 17.45
N LEU A 108 -5.72 -12.59 17.20
CA LEU A 108 -5.33 -13.01 15.85
C LEU A 108 -5.64 -14.49 15.60
N GLU A 109 -6.50 -14.77 14.65
CA GLU A 109 -6.48 -16.05 13.93
C GLU A 109 -5.59 -15.88 12.71
N ARG A 110 -4.41 -16.52 12.72
CA ARG A 110 -3.42 -16.37 11.65
C ARG A 110 -3.63 -17.43 10.58
N LEU A 111 -3.60 -16.99 9.33
CA LEU A 111 -3.40 -17.83 8.15
C LEU A 111 -1.99 -17.55 7.65
N ASP A 112 -1.02 -18.31 8.17
CA ASP A 112 0.39 -18.21 7.78
C ASP A 112 0.62 -18.92 6.45
N LEU A 113 1.17 -18.18 5.48
CA LEU A 113 1.41 -18.63 4.12
C LEU A 113 2.90 -18.59 3.79
N PRO A 114 3.38 -19.42 2.87
CA PRO A 114 4.75 -19.35 2.40
C PRO A 114 5.06 -17.98 1.78
N TYR A 115 6.27 -17.46 2.02
CA TYR A 115 6.76 -16.29 1.28
C TYR A 115 6.83 -16.62 -0.21
N GLY A 116 6.23 -15.77 -1.03
CA GLY A 116 6.10 -15.97 -2.48
C GLY A 116 4.75 -16.52 -2.94
N ALA A 117 3.81 -16.75 -2.01
CA ALA A 117 2.44 -17.17 -2.31
C ALA A 117 1.41 -16.08 -1.99
N GLY A 118 0.37 -15.96 -2.81
CA GLY A 118 -0.79 -15.11 -2.57
C GLY A 118 -1.76 -15.69 -1.56
N VAL A 119 -2.77 -14.92 -1.16
CA VAL A 119 -3.80 -15.35 -0.21
C VAL A 119 -4.77 -16.33 -0.88
N PRO A 120 -4.85 -17.59 -0.44
CA PRO A 120 -5.77 -18.59 -1.01
C PRO A 120 -7.20 -18.34 -0.53
N ALA A 121 -8.05 -17.81 -1.40
CA ALA A 121 -9.44 -17.47 -1.08
C ALA A 121 -10.24 -18.69 -0.54
N ALA A 122 -9.94 -19.91 -1.00
CA ALA A 122 -10.59 -21.13 -0.52
C ALA A 122 -10.29 -21.40 0.97
N GLU A 123 -9.07 -21.14 1.44
CA GLU A 123 -8.73 -21.30 2.85
C GLU A 123 -9.37 -20.20 3.71
N VAL A 124 -9.45 -18.98 3.21
CA VAL A 124 -10.20 -17.90 3.87
C VAL A 124 -11.66 -18.30 4.02
N GLN A 125 -12.30 -18.79 2.94
CA GLN A 125 -13.67 -19.28 2.98
C GLN A 125 -13.86 -20.37 4.03
N ALA A 126 -13.03 -21.43 4.01
CA ALA A 126 -13.12 -22.54 4.94
C ALA A 126 -12.96 -22.13 6.42
N ARG A 127 -12.16 -21.11 6.72
CA ARG A 127 -12.03 -20.54 8.07
C ARG A 127 -13.29 -19.80 8.51
N LEU A 128 -13.83 -18.98 7.62
CA LEU A 128 -15.05 -18.21 7.89
C LEU A 128 -16.28 -19.12 8.02
N GLU A 129 -16.38 -20.19 7.23
CA GLU A 129 -17.46 -21.20 7.34
C GLU A 129 -17.44 -21.95 8.68
N ARG A 130 -16.27 -22.08 9.33
CA ARG A 130 -16.15 -22.71 10.67
C ARG A 130 -16.50 -21.74 11.80
N ASP A 131 -16.48 -20.44 11.54
CA ASP A 131 -16.82 -19.40 12.51
C ASP A 131 -18.35 -19.17 12.57
N HIS A 132 -19.07 -20.19 13.02
CA HIS A 132 -20.54 -20.13 13.13
C HIS A 132 -21.05 -19.03 14.07
N ALA A 133 -20.26 -18.59 15.04
CA ALA A 133 -20.59 -17.53 15.98
C ALA A 133 -20.35 -16.14 15.38
N HIS A 134 -19.69 -16.05 14.22
CA HIS A 134 -19.27 -14.80 13.61
C HIS A 134 -18.39 -13.95 14.54
N ASP A 135 -17.47 -14.60 15.26
CA ASP A 135 -16.52 -13.94 16.15
C ASP A 135 -15.43 -13.19 15.40
N ILE A 136 -15.09 -13.65 14.19
CA ILE A 136 -14.16 -12.95 13.31
C ILE A 136 -14.79 -11.66 12.81
N ARG A 137 -14.28 -10.51 13.28
CA ARG A 137 -14.81 -9.18 12.94
C ARG A 137 -14.25 -8.63 11.64
N ALA A 138 -13.02 -9.02 11.28
CA ALA A 138 -12.38 -8.57 10.05
C ALA A 138 -11.43 -9.62 9.48
N VAL A 139 -11.20 -9.53 8.16
CA VAL A 139 -10.14 -10.23 7.43
C VAL A 139 -9.12 -9.19 7.00
N LEU A 140 -7.85 -9.37 7.41
CA LEU A 140 -6.72 -8.50 7.06
C LEU A 140 -5.98 -9.08 5.87
N VAL A 141 -5.85 -8.30 4.79
CA VAL A 141 -5.16 -8.71 3.55
C VAL A 141 -4.21 -7.59 3.11
N VAL A 142 -2.99 -7.96 2.71
CA VAL A 142 -2.10 -7.09 1.93
C VAL A 142 -2.31 -7.41 0.46
N HIS A 143 -2.81 -6.44 -0.31
CA HIS A 143 -3.06 -6.60 -1.74
C HIS A 143 -1.76 -6.90 -2.51
N ASN A 144 -0.71 -6.14 -2.24
CA ASN A 144 0.62 -6.36 -2.83
C ASN A 144 1.68 -6.44 -1.73
N GLU A 145 2.15 -7.63 -1.43
CA GLU A 145 3.16 -7.86 -0.39
C GLU A 145 4.55 -7.48 -0.91
N THR A 146 5.01 -6.33 -0.46
CA THR A 146 6.26 -5.70 -0.95
C THR A 146 7.52 -6.49 -0.57
N SER A 147 7.46 -7.33 0.44
CA SER A 147 8.62 -8.15 0.83
C SER A 147 8.85 -9.34 -0.10
N THR A 148 7.79 -9.80 -0.78
CA THR A 148 7.83 -11.04 -1.57
C THR A 148 7.56 -10.85 -3.07
N GLY A 149 7.03 -9.69 -3.48
CA GLY A 149 6.63 -9.44 -4.87
C GLY A 149 5.38 -10.20 -5.29
N VAL A 150 4.45 -10.36 -4.36
CA VAL A 150 3.20 -11.11 -4.56
C VAL A 150 2.01 -10.16 -4.53
N THR A 151 1.12 -10.29 -5.50
CA THR A 151 -0.20 -9.65 -5.52
C THR A 151 -1.28 -10.68 -5.20
N SER A 152 -2.07 -10.46 -4.14
CA SER A 152 -3.18 -11.32 -3.73
C SER A 152 -4.47 -10.93 -4.45
N ASP A 153 -5.30 -11.93 -4.80
CA ASP A 153 -6.60 -11.73 -5.44
C ASP A 153 -7.66 -11.27 -4.40
N VAL A 154 -7.74 -9.95 -4.17
CA VAL A 154 -8.70 -9.34 -3.25
C VAL A 154 -10.17 -9.60 -3.65
N PRO A 155 -10.56 -9.51 -4.94
CA PRO A 155 -11.89 -9.95 -5.39
C PRO A 155 -12.25 -11.38 -4.98
N ALA A 156 -11.31 -12.33 -5.14
CA ALA A 156 -11.54 -13.72 -4.73
C ALA A 156 -11.73 -13.86 -3.22
N VAL A 157 -10.94 -13.12 -2.42
CA VAL A 157 -11.14 -13.07 -0.95
C VAL A 157 -12.51 -12.50 -0.60
N ARG A 158 -12.95 -11.42 -1.24
CA ARG A 158 -14.31 -10.88 -1.02
C ARG A 158 -15.39 -11.89 -1.40
N GLN A 159 -15.19 -12.61 -2.49
CA GLN A 159 -16.13 -13.66 -2.87
C GLN A 159 -16.18 -14.81 -1.84
N ALA A 160 -15.05 -15.15 -1.22
CA ALA A 160 -14.99 -16.12 -0.12
C ALA A 160 -15.84 -15.67 1.09
N LEU A 161 -15.74 -14.39 1.50
CA LEU A 161 -16.62 -13.85 2.56
C LEU A 161 -18.10 -13.97 2.20
N ARG A 162 -18.46 -13.64 0.94
CA ARG A 162 -19.85 -13.72 0.47
C ARG A 162 -20.36 -15.15 0.45
N ARG A 163 -19.56 -16.12 -0.02
CA ARG A 163 -19.94 -17.55 -0.06
C ARG A 163 -20.12 -18.13 1.32
N ALA A 164 -19.25 -17.75 2.27
CA ALA A 164 -19.39 -18.13 3.66
C ALA A 164 -20.58 -17.43 4.36
N GLY A 165 -21.26 -16.47 3.72
CA GLY A 165 -22.30 -15.66 4.35
C GLY A 165 -21.80 -14.85 5.54
N HIS A 166 -20.49 -14.55 5.60
CA HIS A 166 -19.84 -14.03 6.78
C HIS A 166 -19.81 -12.48 6.81
N PRO A 167 -20.21 -11.84 7.95
CA PRO A 167 -20.35 -10.39 8.05
C PRO A 167 -19.03 -9.63 8.26
N ALA A 168 -17.89 -10.30 8.42
CA ALA A 168 -16.58 -9.67 8.65
C ALA A 168 -16.28 -8.55 7.65
N LEU A 169 -15.59 -7.53 8.14
CA LEU A 169 -15.04 -6.48 7.30
C LEU A 169 -13.84 -7.00 6.50
N LEU A 170 -13.64 -6.50 5.29
CA LEU A 170 -12.44 -6.75 4.49
C LEU A 170 -11.54 -5.51 4.55
N LEU A 171 -10.42 -5.62 5.28
CA LEU A 171 -9.45 -4.55 5.50
C LEU A 171 -8.20 -4.83 4.67
N VAL A 172 -7.90 -3.94 3.72
CA VAL A 172 -6.90 -4.18 2.69
C VAL A 172 -5.79 -3.13 2.75
N ASP A 173 -4.55 -3.59 2.91
CA ASP A 173 -3.37 -2.76 2.69
C ASP A 173 -3.09 -2.66 1.19
N THR A 174 -3.15 -1.45 0.66
CA THR A 174 -2.83 -1.12 -0.74
C THR A 174 -1.61 -0.21 -0.85
N VAL A 175 -0.77 -0.16 0.18
CA VAL A 175 0.37 0.78 0.24
C VAL A 175 1.26 0.68 -1.00
N SER A 176 1.56 -0.51 -1.49
CA SER A 176 2.43 -0.68 -2.65
C SER A 176 1.69 -1.05 -3.94
N SER A 177 0.37 -1.05 -3.94
CA SER A 177 -0.45 -1.35 -5.13
C SER A 177 -1.25 -0.16 -5.66
N LEU A 178 -1.80 0.69 -4.78
CA LEU A 178 -2.65 1.80 -5.20
C LEU A 178 -1.91 2.73 -6.18
N ALA A 179 -2.61 3.18 -7.21
CA ALA A 179 -2.06 3.98 -8.32
C ALA A 179 -0.92 3.31 -9.10
N SER A 180 -0.75 1.98 -9.00
CA SER A 180 0.24 1.21 -9.75
C SER A 180 -0.32 -0.11 -10.28
N ILE A 181 -1.22 -0.74 -9.52
CA ILE A 181 -1.99 -1.94 -9.89
C ILE A 181 -3.47 -1.57 -9.84
N ASP A 182 -4.28 -2.07 -10.76
CA ASP A 182 -5.72 -1.83 -10.75
C ASP A 182 -6.33 -2.25 -9.42
N PHE A 183 -7.06 -1.35 -8.78
CA PHE A 183 -7.72 -1.57 -7.49
C PHE A 183 -9.07 -0.86 -7.48
N LYS A 184 -10.14 -1.62 -7.31
CA LYS A 184 -11.53 -1.13 -7.42
C LYS A 184 -12.23 -1.24 -6.08
N PHE A 185 -12.15 -0.21 -5.27
CA PHE A 185 -12.68 -0.23 -3.91
C PHE A 185 -14.16 -0.66 -3.85
N ASP A 186 -15.04 0.04 -4.58
CA ASP A 186 -16.47 -0.24 -4.57
C ASP A 186 -16.81 -1.57 -5.26
N ALA A 187 -16.27 -1.80 -6.45
CA ALA A 187 -16.61 -2.98 -7.25
C ALA A 187 -16.14 -4.27 -6.56
N TRP A 188 -15.02 -4.24 -5.86
CA TRP A 188 -14.53 -5.38 -5.09
C TRP A 188 -15.18 -5.49 -3.72
N GLY A 189 -15.91 -4.46 -3.27
CA GLY A 189 -16.60 -4.45 -2.00
C GLY A 189 -15.66 -4.45 -0.79
N VAL A 190 -14.55 -3.75 -0.90
CA VAL A 190 -13.59 -3.57 0.20
C VAL A 190 -14.23 -2.66 1.26
N ASP A 191 -13.98 -2.95 2.53
CA ASP A 191 -14.53 -2.13 3.61
C ASP A 191 -13.56 -1.02 4.06
N VAL A 192 -12.26 -1.31 4.09
CA VAL A 192 -11.21 -0.29 4.26
C VAL A 192 -10.05 -0.62 3.33
N ALA A 193 -9.61 0.36 2.56
CA ALA A 193 -8.34 0.33 1.85
C ALA A 193 -7.43 1.42 2.42
N LEU A 194 -6.16 1.11 2.61
CA LEU A 194 -5.21 2.06 3.17
C LEU A 194 -3.93 2.13 2.35
N THR A 195 -3.31 3.32 2.28
CA THR A 195 -2.07 3.53 1.53
C THR A 195 -1.19 4.60 2.16
N GLY A 196 0.00 4.74 1.61
CA GLY A 196 0.94 5.84 1.87
C GLY A 196 1.34 6.54 0.57
N PRO A 197 1.79 7.80 0.63
CA PRO A 197 2.00 8.62 -0.56
C PRO A 197 3.28 8.28 -1.33
N GLN A 198 4.25 7.61 -0.68
CA GLN A 198 5.61 7.39 -1.19
C GLN A 198 5.76 6.19 -2.14
N LYS A 199 4.67 5.68 -2.67
CA LYS A 199 4.58 4.54 -3.58
C LYS A 199 4.01 4.99 -4.93
N GLY A 200 2.87 4.45 -5.36
CA GLY A 200 2.24 4.81 -6.62
C GLY A 200 1.84 6.29 -6.74
N LEU A 201 1.64 6.99 -5.63
CA LEU A 201 1.38 8.44 -5.63
C LEU A 201 2.64 9.30 -5.77
N MET A 202 3.84 8.73 -5.79
CA MET A 202 5.10 9.39 -6.13
C MET A 202 5.47 10.61 -5.27
N LEU A 203 4.96 10.70 -4.03
CA LEU A 203 5.30 11.76 -3.08
C LEU A 203 6.39 11.33 -2.10
N PRO A 204 6.98 12.28 -1.36
CA PRO A 204 7.68 11.94 -0.13
C PRO A 204 6.76 11.24 0.88
N PRO A 205 7.29 10.38 1.79
CA PRO A 205 6.50 9.84 2.89
C PRO A 205 6.01 10.99 3.81
N GLY A 206 4.89 10.78 4.50
CA GLY A 206 4.38 11.77 5.45
C GLY A 206 2.84 11.86 5.51
N MET A 207 2.14 10.94 4.85
CA MET A 207 0.67 10.83 4.92
C MET A 207 0.23 9.39 5.17
N ALA A 208 -0.86 9.24 5.91
CA ALA A 208 -1.70 8.06 5.96
C ALA A 208 -3.00 8.36 5.21
N ILE A 209 -3.34 7.55 4.23
CA ILE A 209 -4.46 7.75 3.32
C ILE A 209 -5.35 6.52 3.38
N LEU A 210 -6.65 6.70 3.60
CA LEU A 210 -7.60 5.62 3.72
C LEU A 210 -8.85 5.90 2.88
N ALA A 211 -9.48 4.83 2.40
CA ALA A 211 -10.86 4.86 1.94
C ALA A 211 -11.67 3.88 2.82
N ALA A 212 -12.82 4.31 3.34
CA ALA A 212 -13.68 3.55 4.23
C ALA A 212 -15.09 3.45 3.67
N SER A 213 -15.69 2.24 3.65
CA SER A 213 -17.07 2.01 3.25
C SER A 213 -18.04 2.47 4.34
N GLU A 214 -19.32 2.64 3.99
CA GLU A 214 -20.39 2.89 4.97
C GLU A 214 -20.44 1.81 6.08
N ARG A 215 -20.13 0.55 5.75
CA ARG A 215 -20.03 -0.52 6.74
C ARG A 215 -18.89 -0.29 7.73
N ALA A 216 -17.74 0.17 7.25
CA ALA A 216 -16.61 0.51 8.10
C ALA A 216 -16.89 1.75 8.95
N ILE A 217 -17.57 2.75 8.40
CA ILE A 217 -18.02 3.93 9.16
C ILE A 217 -18.99 3.52 10.28
N ALA A 218 -19.99 2.69 9.98
CA ALA A 218 -20.89 2.16 10.99
C ALA A 218 -20.18 1.31 12.08
N ALA A 219 -19.11 0.59 11.72
CA ALA A 219 -18.26 -0.11 12.68
C ALA A 219 -17.49 0.88 13.57
N SER A 220 -17.04 2.02 13.02
CA SER A 220 -16.27 3.01 13.76
C SER A 220 -17.06 3.67 14.91
N GLU A 221 -18.39 3.72 14.81
CA GLU A 221 -19.27 4.21 15.89
C GLU A 221 -19.31 3.26 17.08
N LYS A 222 -19.01 1.97 16.87
CA LYS A 222 -19.08 0.90 17.87
C LYS A 222 -17.70 0.46 18.37
N ALA A 223 -16.65 0.80 17.66
CA ALA A 223 -15.28 0.43 17.99
C ALA A 223 -14.82 1.09 19.31
N ARG A 224 -14.15 0.29 20.17
CA ARG A 224 -13.75 0.71 21.51
C ARG A 224 -12.24 0.78 21.72
N CYS A 225 -11.43 0.54 20.69
CA CYS A 225 -9.99 0.80 20.81
C CYS A 225 -9.76 2.27 21.15
N PRO A 226 -8.86 2.57 22.11
CA PRO A 226 -8.51 3.96 22.44
C PRO A 226 -7.98 4.68 21.21
N ARG A 227 -8.55 5.84 20.92
CA ARG A 227 -8.11 6.68 19.80
C ARG A 227 -8.34 8.15 20.08
N SER A 228 -7.52 8.99 19.53
CA SER A 228 -7.66 10.45 19.54
C SER A 228 -7.23 11.01 18.21
N TYR A 229 -5.92 10.93 17.90
CA TYR A 229 -5.37 11.43 16.62
C TYR A 229 -5.98 10.72 15.40
N TRP A 230 -6.16 9.39 15.47
CA TRP A 230 -6.68 8.56 14.39
C TRP A 230 -8.22 8.48 14.34
N ASP A 231 -8.94 9.20 15.18
CA ASP A 231 -10.41 9.17 15.18
C ASP A 231 -10.96 9.69 13.84
N TRP A 232 -11.77 8.86 13.17
CA TRP A 232 -12.35 9.20 11.86
C TRP A 232 -13.41 10.26 11.95
N GLN A 233 -14.21 10.30 13.03
CA GLN A 233 -15.37 11.17 13.11
C GLN A 233 -15.05 12.68 13.00
N PRO A 234 -14.06 13.23 13.74
CA PRO A 234 -13.67 14.62 13.59
C PRO A 234 -13.09 14.95 12.20
N VAL A 235 -12.39 13.97 11.58
CA VAL A 235 -11.81 14.16 10.23
C VAL A 235 -12.92 14.20 9.17
N LEU A 236 -13.87 13.26 9.21
CA LEU A 236 -15.01 13.22 8.31
C LEU A 236 -15.85 14.49 8.39
N GLU A 237 -16.15 14.98 9.61
CA GLU A 237 -16.89 16.22 9.80
C GLU A 237 -16.18 17.42 9.17
N ARG A 238 -14.86 17.53 9.37
CA ARG A 238 -14.06 18.66 8.85
C ARG A 238 -13.80 18.55 7.34
N ASN A 239 -13.52 17.36 6.83
CA ASN A 239 -13.27 17.13 5.41
C ASN A 239 -14.46 17.55 4.53
N ARG A 240 -15.71 17.38 4.98
CA ARG A 240 -16.91 17.90 4.29
C ARG A 240 -16.83 19.40 4.00
N ARG A 241 -16.06 20.15 4.81
CA ARG A 241 -15.82 21.59 4.66
C ARG A 241 -14.48 21.92 4.00
N GLY A 242 -13.70 20.92 3.59
CA GLY A 242 -12.33 21.12 3.12
C GLY A 242 -11.34 21.52 4.21
N GLN A 243 -11.61 21.11 5.46
CA GLN A 243 -10.83 21.47 6.65
C GLN A 243 -10.33 20.23 7.39
N TYR A 244 -9.45 20.44 8.36
CA TYR A 244 -8.92 19.42 9.27
C TYR A 244 -9.18 19.79 10.74
N PRO A 245 -9.28 18.79 11.65
CA PRO A 245 -9.42 19.05 13.08
C PRO A 245 -8.09 19.55 13.72
N TYR A 246 -6.98 19.45 13.03
CA TYR A 246 -5.62 19.85 13.45
C TYR A 246 -4.88 20.49 12.26
N THR A 247 -3.66 21.00 12.50
CA THR A 247 -2.83 21.59 11.44
C THR A 247 -2.32 20.49 10.48
N PRO A 248 -2.71 20.54 9.20
CA PRO A 248 -2.35 19.51 8.22
C PRO A 248 -0.98 19.73 7.59
N ALA A 249 -0.49 18.73 6.86
CA ALA A 249 0.75 18.79 6.09
C ALA A 249 0.52 19.52 4.74
N THR A 250 0.31 20.84 4.75
CA THR A 250 -0.09 21.65 3.59
C THR A 250 0.82 21.45 2.37
N MET A 251 2.15 21.36 2.57
CA MET A 251 3.10 21.15 1.49
C MET A 251 2.88 19.80 0.78
N LEU A 252 2.59 18.75 1.54
CA LEU A 252 2.28 17.43 0.97
C LEU A 252 0.94 17.44 0.24
N LEU A 253 -0.05 18.25 0.66
CA LEU A 253 -1.31 18.39 -0.05
C LEU A 253 -1.12 19.07 -1.43
N PHE A 254 -0.25 20.07 -1.53
CA PHE A 254 0.12 20.63 -2.84
C PHE A 254 0.75 19.56 -3.74
N GLY A 255 1.67 18.76 -3.18
CA GLY A 255 2.26 17.64 -3.91
C GLY A 255 1.25 16.58 -4.30
N LEU A 256 0.30 16.25 -3.42
CA LEU A 256 -0.73 15.24 -3.67
C LEU A 256 -1.66 15.66 -4.81
N ARG A 257 -2.11 16.92 -4.84
CA ARG A 257 -2.88 17.46 -5.95
C ARG A 257 -2.15 17.29 -7.28
N GLU A 258 -0.85 17.62 -7.30
CA GLU A 258 -0.02 17.49 -8.51
C GLU A 258 0.21 16.02 -8.90
N ALA A 259 0.40 15.14 -7.92
CA ALA A 259 0.53 13.69 -8.18
C ALA A 259 -0.76 13.12 -8.80
N ILE A 260 -1.91 13.51 -8.29
CA ILE A 260 -3.21 13.13 -8.86
C ILE A 260 -3.33 13.64 -10.30
N ALA A 261 -3.00 14.91 -10.55
CA ALA A 261 -3.02 15.47 -11.90
C ALA A 261 -2.14 14.69 -12.89
N ILE A 262 -0.91 14.33 -12.50
CA ILE A 262 -0.02 13.49 -13.31
C ILE A 262 -0.65 12.13 -13.64
N LEU A 263 -1.26 11.47 -12.66
CA LEU A 263 -1.90 10.17 -12.85
C LEU A 263 -3.14 10.27 -13.74
N GLU A 264 -3.91 11.35 -13.63
CA GLU A 264 -5.07 11.61 -14.46
C GLU A 264 -4.70 11.98 -15.90
N GLU A 265 -3.63 12.75 -16.10
CA GLU A 265 -3.09 13.09 -17.43
C GLU A 265 -2.62 11.83 -18.19
N GLU A 266 -1.97 10.89 -17.51
CA GLU A 266 -1.59 9.59 -18.09
C GLU A 266 -2.81 8.68 -18.27
N GLY A 267 -3.77 8.77 -17.35
CA GLY A 267 -4.93 7.89 -17.21
C GLY A 267 -4.58 6.59 -16.49
N LEU A 268 -5.36 6.22 -15.46
CA LEU A 268 -5.05 5.07 -14.60
C LEU A 268 -4.84 3.76 -15.36
N THR A 269 -5.62 3.52 -16.41
CA THR A 269 -5.46 2.32 -17.27
C THR A 269 -4.06 2.27 -17.91
N ASN A 270 -3.56 3.42 -18.38
CA ASN A 270 -2.23 3.52 -18.97
C ASN A 270 -1.14 3.38 -17.90
N VAL A 271 -1.35 3.96 -16.71
CA VAL A 271 -0.47 3.79 -15.56
C VAL A 271 -0.32 2.31 -15.20
N PHE A 272 -1.42 1.56 -15.11
CA PHE A 272 -1.39 0.12 -14.81
C PHE A 272 -0.70 -0.68 -15.92
N ALA A 273 -0.97 -0.35 -17.19
CA ALA A 273 -0.34 -1.00 -18.34
C ALA A 273 1.18 -0.74 -18.38
N ARG A 274 1.63 0.48 -18.06
CA ARG A 274 3.06 0.82 -17.96
C ARG A 274 3.73 0.01 -16.85
N HIS A 275 3.15 -0.06 -15.65
CA HIS A 275 3.70 -0.86 -14.55
C HIS A 275 3.78 -2.34 -14.92
N ALA A 276 2.74 -2.91 -15.53
CA ALA A 276 2.75 -4.31 -15.97
C ALA A 276 3.86 -4.59 -17.01
N ARG A 277 4.06 -3.68 -17.96
CA ARG A 277 5.11 -3.79 -19.01
C ARG A 277 6.51 -3.72 -18.40
N LEU A 278 6.77 -2.76 -17.50
CA LEU A 278 8.06 -2.63 -16.83
C LEU A 278 8.34 -3.83 -15.92
N ALA A 279 7.35 -4.30 -15.21
CA ALA A 279 7.44 -5.49 -14.37
C ALA A 279 7.80 -6.74 -15.18
N GLU A 280 7.15 -6.93 -16.32
CA GLU A 280 7.44 -8.05 -17.22
C GLU A 280 8.85 -7.97 -17.80
N ALA A 281 9.30 -6.77 -18.21
CA ALA A 281 10.68 -6.56 -18.67
C ALA A 281 11.70 -6.93 -17.60
N CYS A 282 11.47 -6.50 -16.34
CA CYS A 282 12.31 -6.84 -15.20
C CYS A 282 12.37 -8.35 -14.95
N ARG A 283 11.22 -9.03 -14.91
CA ARG A 283 11.15 -10.47 -14.70
C ARG A 283 11.90 -11.25 -15.79
N ARG A 284 11.71 -10.86 -17.06
CA ARG A 284 12.44 -11.49 -18.19
C ARG A 284 13.95 -11.30 -18.09
N ALA A 285 14.41 -10.11 -17.70
CA ALA A 285 15.83 -9.86 -17.49
C ALA A 285 16.39 -10.75 -16.37
N VAL A 286 15.73 -10.82 -15.22
CA VAL A 286 16.10 -11.68 -14.08
C VAL A 286 16.20 -13.15 -14.50
N GLN A 287 15.21 -13.65 -15.24
CA GLN A 287 15.20 -15.03 -15.74
C GLN A 287 16.33 -15.27 -16.79
N ALA A 288 16.59 -14.31 -17.66
CA ALA A 288 17.70 -14.38 -18.64
C ALA A 288 19.07 -14.41 -17.95
N TRP A 289 19.20 -13.80 -16.78
CA TRP A 289 20.40 -13.90 -15.94
C TRP A 289 20.54 -15.25 -15.20
N GLY A 290 19.56 -16.13 -15.33
CA GLY A 290 19.53 -17.42 -14.65
C GLY A 290 19.15 -17.34 -13.17
N LEU A 291 18.53 -16.22 -12.73
CA LEU A 291 18.10 -16.04 -11.35
C LEU A 291 16.62 -16.41 -11.19
N ALA A 292 16.28 -16.90 -9.99
CA ALA A 292 14.92 -17.29 -9.65
C ALA A 292 14.12 -16.12 -9.06
N LEU A 293 12.84 -16.03 -9.42
CA LEU A 293 11.87 -15.15 -8.77
C LEU A 293 11.42 -15.78 -7.42
N LEU A 294 11.13 -14.97 -6.43
CA LEU A 294 10.58 -15.46 -5.16
C LEU A 294 9.12 -15.92 -5.33
N CYS A 295 8.29 -15.12 -6.01
CA CYS A 295 6.96 -15.53 -6.44
C CYS A 295 7.07 -16.45 -7.63
N GLN A 296 6.44 -17.64 -7.55
CA GLN A 296 6.50 -18.65 -8.61
C GLN A 296 5.22 -18.72 -9.45
N ASN A 297 4.10 -18.20 -8.93
CA ASN A 297 2.83 -18.19 -9.64
C ASN A 297 2.68 -16.94 -10.51
N PRO A 298 2.65 -17.07 -11.86
CA PRO A 298 2.53 -15.91 -12.74
C PRO A 298 1.27 -15.06 -12.52
N ALA A 299 0.18 -15.67 -12.04
CA ALA A 299 -1.07 -14.98 -11.75
C ALA A 299 -0.96 -14.06 -10.51
N GLU A 300 0.06 -14.26 -9.68
CA GLU A 300 0.30 -13.52 -8.44
C GLU A 300 1.51 -12.57 -8.54
N PHE A 301 2.12 -12.43 -9.70
CA PHE A 301 3.27 -11.55 -9.89
C PHE A 301 2.91 -10.09 -9.59
N SER A 302 3.72 -9.45 -8.76
CA SER A 302 3.61 -8.01 -8.52
C SER A 302 4.01 -7.21 -9.76
N ASN A 303 3.23 -6.16 -10.06
CA ASN A 303 3.58 -5.17 -11.07
C ASN A 303 4.32 -3.95 -10.51
N THR A 304 4.71 -3.96 -9.22
CA THR A 304 5.42 -2.83 -8.59
C THR A 304 6.84 -3.17 -8.16
N LEU A 305 7.14 -4.44 -8.01
CA LEU A 305 8.49 -4.92 -7.70
C LEU A 305 8.70 -6.36 -8.16
N THR A 306 9.94 -6.72 -8.32
CA THR A 306 10.40 -8.10 -8.54
C THR A 306 11.31 -8.51 -7.40
N ALA A 307 10.94 -9.56 -6.64
CA ALA A 307 11.79 -10.15 -5.63
C ALA A 307 12.60 -11.29 -6.24
N VAL A 308 13.92 -11.18 -6.13
CA VAL A 308 14.88 -12.07 -6.77
C VAL A 308 15.60 -12.89 -5.72
N VAL A 309 15.61 -14.21 -5.85
CA VAL A 309 16.33 -15.13 -4.96
C VAL A 309 17.78 -15.20 -5.38
N MET A 310 18.69 -15.02 -4.44
CA MET A 310 20.13 -15.20 -4.70
C MET A 310 20.48 -16.69 -4.79
N PRO A 311 21.42 -17.07 -5.65
CA PRO A 311 21.95 -18.42 -5.65
C PRO A 311 22.55 -18.81 -4.30
N GLU A 312 22.53 -20.11 -4.00
CA GLU A 312 23.12 -20.62 -2.76
C GLU A 312 24.58 -20.20 -2.60
N GLY A 313 24.96 -19.81 -1.39
CA GLY A 313 26.31 -19.32 -1.06
C GLY A 313 26.53 -17.82 -1.30
N PHE A 314 25.55 -17.10 -1.84
CA PHE A 314 25.64 -15.64 -2.04
C PHE A 314 24.70 -14.90 -1.08
N ASP A 315 25.23 -13.84 -0.45
CA ASP A 315 24.46 -12.94 0.43
C ASP A 315 23.87 -11.78 -0.38
N SER A 316 22.52 -11.69 -0.38
CA SER A 316 21.81 -10.60 -1.08
C SER A 316 22.09 -9.23 -0.50
N ASP A 317 22.33 -9.09 0.80
CA ASP A 317 22.59 -7.81 1.45
C ASP A 317 23.97 -7.30 1.06
N ALA A 318 24.98 -8.20 0.97
CA ALA A 318 26.31 -7.89 0.45
C ALA A 318 26.25 -7.46 -1.03
N PHE A 319 25.42 -8.14 -1.85
CA PHE A 319 25.20 -7.79 -3.25
C PHE A 319 24.60 -6.37 -3.37
N VAL A 320 23.51 -6.08 -2.68
CA VAL A 320 22.85 -4.75 -2.70
C VAL A 320 23.83 -3.65 -2.26
N ALA A 321 24.61 -3.89 -1.21
CA ALA A 321 25.63 -2.96 -0.75
C ALA A 321 26.76 -2.75 -1.79
N HIS A 322 27.14 -3.79 -2.53
CA HIS A 322 28.12 -3.70 -3.61
C HIS A 322 27.59 -2.85 -4.77
N VAL A 323 26.37 -3.10 -5.24
CA VAL A 323 25.70 -2.34 -6.31
C VAL A 323 25.60 -0.87 -5.94
N TYR A 324 25.17 -0.56 -4.72
CA TYR A 324 25.08 0.81 -4.23
C TYR A 324 26.44 1.53 -4.28
N ARG A 325 27.50 0.91 -3.73
CA ARG A 325 28.82 1.52 -3.70
C ARG A 325 29.48 1.70 -5.06
N ARG A 326 29.22 0.77 -6.00
CA ARG A 326 29.90 0.75 -7.31
C ARG A 326 29.15 1.54 -8.37
N LEU A 327 27.83 1.50 -8.35
CA LEU A 327 26.97 2.02 -9.41
C LEU A 327 26.05 3.16 -8.97
N ASN A 328 26.06 3.51 -7.65
CA ASN A 328 25.12 4.47 -7.09
C ASN A 328 23.65 4.10 -7.33
N LEU A 329 23.39 2.80 -7.46
CA LEU A 329 22.07 2.21 -7.67
C LEU A 329 21.56 1.58 -6.36
N SER A 330 20.38 2.02 -5.92
CA SER A 330 19.70 1.49 -4.73
C SER A 330 18.74 0.39 -5.12
N LEU A 331 18.96 -0.82 -4.59
CA LEU A 331 18.04 -1.95 -4.67
C LEU A 331 17.46 -2.24 -3.28
N GLY A 332 16.29 -2.88 -3.22
CA GLY A 332 15.68 -3.27 -1.95
C GLY A 332 16.36 -4.52 -1.36
N VAL A 333 16.70 -4.50 -0.06
CA VAL A 333 17.16 -5.71 0.66
C VAL A 333 16.00 -6.66 0.93
N GLY A 334 16.27 -7.94 1.16
CA GLY A 334 15.29 -8.92 1.63
C GLY A 334 14.75 -8.55 3.02
N LEU A 335 13.49 -8.86 3.29
CA LEU A 335 12.84 -8.59 4.57
C LEU A 335 12.27 -9.87 5.18
N GLY A 336 12.22 -9.93 6.53
CA GLY A 336 11.73 -11.11 7.24
C GLY A 336 12.52 -12.36 6.86
N ASP A 337 11.82 -13.44 6.51
CA ASP A 337 12.41 -14.77 6.26
C ASP A 337 13.33 -14.82 5.04
N VAL A 338 13.30 -13.81 4.16
CA VAL A 338 14.17 -13.77 2.97
C VAL A 338 15.32 -12.77 3.09
N LYS A 339 15.57 -12.25 4.30
CA LYS A 339 16.74 -11.41 4.58
C LYS A 339 18.04 -12.17 4.29
N GLY A 340 18.97 -11.54 3.59
CA GLY A 340 20.25 -12.15 3.16
C GLY A 340 20.10 -13.17 2.01
N ARG A 341 18.86 -13.57 1.63
CA ARG A 341 18.60 -14.58 0.60
C ARG A 341 17.95 -14.04 -0.67
N ALA A 342 17.28 -12.90 -0.58
CA ALA A 342 16.64 -12.26 -1.72
C ALA A 342 16.88 -10.76 -1.71
N PHE A 343 16.87 -10.14 -2.89
CA PHE A 343 16.83 -8.70 -3.06
C PHE A 343 15.61 -8.30 -3.90
N ARG A 344 15.30 -7.01 -3.95
CA ARG A 344 14.11 -6.52 -4.64
C ARG A 344 14.45 -5.39 -5.60
N ILE A 345 13.93 -5.49 -6.81
CA ILE A 345 13.98 -4.45 -7.84
C ILE A 345 12.63 -3.78 -7.88
N GLY A 346 12.58 -2.48 -7.52
CA GLY A 346 11.37 -1.68 -7.61
C GLY A 346 11.17 -1.14 -9.02
N HIS A 347 9.91 -1.19 -9.49
CA HIS A 347 9.55 -0.63 -10.79
C HIS A 347 8.18 0.07 -10.74
N LEU A 348 7.95 0.83 -9.64
CA LEU A 348 6.72 1.58 -9.41
C LEU A 348 6.97 3.09 -9.41
N GLY A 349 5.88 3.85 -9.52
CA GLY A 349 5.90 5.31 -9.55
C GLY A 349 6.11 5.87 -10.95
N SER A 350 6.94 6.89 -11.08
CA SER A 350 7.20 7.59 -12.35
C SER A 350 8.29 6.96 -13.22
N LEU A 351 8.62 5.69 -12.98
CA LEU A 351 9.67 5.00 -13.75
C LEU A 351 9.25 4.77 -15.21
N ASN A 352 10.19 4.95 -16.16
CA ASN A 352 10.01 4.68 -17.58
C ASN A 352 10.93 3.57 -18.08
N GLU A 353 10.85 3.24 -19.37
CA GLU A 353 11.61 2.16 -19.98
C GLU A 353 13.13 2.40 -19.94
N LEU A 354 13.59 3.63 -20.18
CA LEU A 354 15.03 3.94 -20.17
C LEU A 354 15.60 3.82 -18.75
N GLU A 355 14.84 4.27 -17.75
CA GLU A 355 15.23 4.11 -16.36
C GLU A 355 15.23 2.64 -15.93
N MET A 356 14.28 1.84 -16.43
CA MET A 356 14.23 0.41 -16.14
C MET A 356 15.41 -0.34 -16.79
N LEU A 357 15.77 0.02 -18.01
CA LEU A 357 16.91 -0.60 -18.74
C LEU A 357 18.26 -0.13 -18.19
N GLY A 358 18.35 1.06 -17.63
CA GLY A 358 19.58 1.62 -17.06
C GLY A 358 19.97 1.04 -15.71
N GLY A 359 19.00 0.52 -14.98
CA GLY A 359 19.22 -0.10 -13.66
C GLY A 359 19.40 -1.59 -13.73
#